data_3aecb7882476196122657bbe5cf750fb
#
_entry.id   3aecb7882476196122657bbe5cf750fb
#
_cell.length_a   1.000
_cell.length_b   1.000
_cell.length_c   1.000
_cell.angle_alpha   90.00
_cell.angle_beta   90.00
_cell.angle_gamma   90.00
#
_symmetry.space_group_name_H-M   'P 1'
#
loop_
_entity.id
_entity.type
_entity.pdbx_description
1 polymer ?
#
loop_
_entity_poly.entity_id
_entity_poly.type
_entity_poly.pdbx_seq_one_letter_code
_entity_poly.pdbx_strand_id
1 'polypeptide(L)'
;LIEKGILKNFLADRTGSVRTGHPRTGSGRRQNYTFAAASRMRNTYIDCGEHTTEDLFSSVDKGIYCKKMGGGSVGPTGQFNFSVDEAYLIENGKITKPLKGATLIGEAKEIMNKISLCSQDLELAPGFCGSVSGS
;
A
#
# COMPACT_ATOMS: atom_id res chain seq x y z
N LEU A 1 -5.17 9.51 -6.42
CA LEU A 1 -4.41 8.81 -7.49
C LEU A 1 -5.32 7.88 -8.28
N ILE A 2 -6.00 6.95 -7.60
CA ILE A 2 -6.95 6.00 -8.20
C ILE A 2 -8.32 6.26 -7.59
N GLU A 3 -9.33 6.36 -8.43
CA GLU A 3 -10.71 6.57 -8.02
C GLU A 3 -11.60 5.57 -8.75
N LYS A 4 -12.36 4.78 -7.99
CA LYS A 4 -13.24 3.71 -8.53
C LYS A 4 -12.52 2.79 -9.53
N GLY A 5 -11.30 2.37 -9.20
CA GLY A 5 -10.45 1.52 -10.03
C GLY A 5 -9.78 2.19 -11.23
N ILE A 6 -9.99 3.49 -11.44
CA ILE A 6 -9.43 4.23 -12.57
C ILE A 6 -8.28 5.12 -12.10
N LEU A 7 -7.12 5.00 -12.74
CA LEU A 7 -5.98 5.89 -12.51
C LEU A 7 -6.32 7.30 -12.98
N LYS A 8 -6.33 8.26 -12.05
CA LYS A 8 -6.66 9.67 -12.30
C LYS A 8 -5.45 10.58 -12.30
N ASN A 9 -4.43 10.27 -11.51
CA ASN A 9 -3.31 11.17 -11.30
C ASN A 9 -2.03 10.40 -10.96
N PHE A 10 -0.89 11.08 -11.08
CA PHE A 10 0.43 10.56 -10.77
C PHE A 10 1.10 11.38 -9.68
N LEU A 11 2.13 10.83 -9.06
CA LEU A 11 3.04 11.60 -8.20
C LEU A 11 4.07 12.29 -9.08
N ALA A 12 3.94 13.60 -9.28
CA ALA A 12 4.81 14.38 -10.13
C ALA A 12 5.45 15.56 -9.38
N ASP A 13 6.79 15.56 -9.37
CA ASP A 13 7.59 16.71 -8.95
C ASP A 13 7.75 17.73 -10.10
N ARG A 14 8.56 18.77 -9.88
CA ARG A 14 8.83 19.78 -10.89
C ARG A 14 9.51 19.19 -12.12
N THR A 15 10.52 18.34 -11.93
CA THR A 15 11.28 17.74 -13.03
C THR A 15 10.42 16.77 -13.83
N GLY A 16 9.67 15.92 -13.16
CA GLY A 16 8.71 15.00 -13.79
C GLY A 16 7.65 15.76 -14.59
N SER A 17 7.11 16.82 -14.01
CA SER A 17 6.12 17.70 -14.70
C SER A 17 6.68 18.29 -15.99
N VAL A 18 7.89 18.85 -15.96
CA VAL A 18 8.52 19.43 -17.15
C VAL A 18 8.77 18.39 -18.25
N ARG A 19 9.20 17.19 -17.85
CA ARG A 19 9.53 16.10 -18.81
C ARG A 19 8.31 15.45 -19.44
N THR A 20 7.22 15.35 -18.70
CA THR A 20 6.03 14.60 -19.13
C THR A 20 4.84 15.48 -19.55
N GLY A 21 4.89 16.78 -19.25
CA GLY A 21 3.75 17.69 -19.41
C GLY A 21 2.65 17.49 -18.37
N HIS A 22 2.81 16.54 -17.42
CA HIS A 22 1.82 16.28 -16.38
C HIS A 22 1.85 17.39 -15.31
N PRO A 23 0.72 17.84 -14.78
CA PRO A 23 0.67 18.86 -13.73
C PRO A 23 1.44 18.40 -12.46
N ARG A 24 2.10 19.35 -11.81
CA ARG A 24 2.75 19.09 -10.52
C ARG A 24 1.73 18.74 -9.45
N THR A 25 2.04 17.71 -8.66
CA THR A 25 1.15 17.22 -7.59
C THR A 25 1.66 17.51 -6.17
N GLY A 26 2.73 18.31 -6.03
CA GLY A 26 3.34 18.61 -4.75
C GLY A 26 4.07 17.43 -4.12
N SER A 27 4.43 16.42 -4.92
CA SER A 27 5.05 15.16 -4.46
C SER A 27 6.58 15.19 -4.46
N GLY A 28 7.20 16.30 -4.86
CA GLY A 28 8.65 16.44 -4.85
C GLY A 28 9.17 16.64 -3.44
N ARG A 29 10.07 15.76 -2.99
CA ARG A 29 10.80 15.90 -1.72
C ARG A 29 12.18 15.26 -1.76
N ARG A 30 12.99 15.59 -0.77
CA ARG A 30 14.30 15.00 -0.51
C ARG A 30 14.52 14.90 0.99
N GLN A 31 15.37 13.98 1.41
CA GLN A 31 15.70 13.79 2.81
C GLN A 31 16.36 15.04 3.42
N ASN A 32 17.35 15.58 2.74
CA ASN A 32 18.05 16.81 3.12
C ASN A 32 18.71 17.47 1.90
N TYR A 33 19.49 18.52 2.11
CA TYR A 33 20.11 19.31 1.05
C TYR A 33 21.16 18.55 0.19
N THR A 34 21.69 17.43 0.67
CA THR A 34 22.67 16.64 -0.08
C THR A 34 22.05 15.74 -1.15
N PHE A 35 20.72 15.56 -1.13
CA PHE A 35 20.00 14.76 -2.09
C PHE A 35 19.28 15.60 -3.13
N ALA A 36 19.24 15.12 -4.36
CA ALA A 36 18.35 15.68 -5.38
C ALA A 36 16.88 15.37 -5.05
N ALA A 37 15.99 16.33 -5.25
CA ALA A 37 14.55 16.08 -5.07
C ALA A 37 14.03 15.16 -6.18
N ALA A 38 13.12 14.27 -5.81
CA ALA A 38 12.42 13.37 -6.72
C ALA A 38 10.95 13.25 -6.31
N SER A 39 10.13 12.72 -7.21
CA SER A 39 8.74 12.37 -6.87
C SER A 39 8.72 11.27 -5.81
N ARG A 40 8.02 11.49 -4.72
CA ARG A 40 7.95 10.60 -3.56
C ARG A 40 6.52 10.47 -3.06
N MET A 41 6.23 9.29 -2.49
CA MET A 41 5.00 9.09 -1.73
C MET A 41 4.91 10.11 -0.58
N ARG A 42 3.70 10.54 -0.33
CA ARG A 42 3.30 11.28 0.86
C ARG A 42 2.38 10.37 1.69
N ASN A 43 1.41 10.92 2.39
CA ASN A 43 0.39 10.10 3.03
C ASN A 43 -0.44 9.41 1.94
N THR A 44 -0.08 8.16 1.66
CA THR A 44 -0.72 7.36 0.62
C THR A 44 -1.40 6.17 1.29
N TYR A 45 -2.70 6.03 1.10
CA TYR A 45 -3.52 5.03 1.76
C TYR A 45 -4.67 4.59 0.86
N ILE A 46 -5.27 3.47 1.18
CA ILE A 46 -6.56 3.04 0.61
C ILE A 46 -7.63 3.73 1.45
N ASP A 47 -8.52 4.47 0.80
CA ASP A 47 -9.58 5.21 1.49
C ASP A 47 -10.61 4.27 2.11
N CYS A 48 -11.39 4.78 3.07
CA CYS A 48 -12.43 4.03 3.75
C CYS A 48 -13.45 3.46 2.75
N GLY A 49 -13.86 2.21 3.00
CA GLY A 49 -15.03 1.62 2.35
C GLY A 49 -16.29 1.79 3.20
N GLU A 50 -17.30 1.00 2.86
CA GLU A 50 -18.62 1.05 3.54
C GLU A 50 -18.85 -0.13 4.49
N HIS A 51 -17.94 -1.11 4.51
CA HIS A 51 -18.08 -2.35 5.26
C HIS A 51 -17.51 -2.24 6.67
N THR A 52 -18.08 -2.99 7.60
CA THR A 52 -17.48 -3.18 8.92
C THR A 52 -16.31 -4.17 8.84
N THR A 53 -15.44 -4.18 9.85
CA THR A 53 -14.37 -5.18 9.95
C THR A 53 -14.95 -6.61 10.06
N GLU A 54 -16.08 -6.77 10.72
CA GLU A 54 -16.81 -8.04 10.82
C GLU A 54 -17.33 -8.52 9.46
N ASP A 55 -17.80 -7.60 8.59
CA ASP A 55 -18.21 -7.95 7.22
C ASP A 55 -17.05 -8.51 6.41
N LEU A 56 -15.86 -7.90 6.57
CA LEU A 56 -14.66 -8.38 5.88
C LEU A 56 -14.32 -9.80 6.31
N PHE A 57 -14.29 -10.10 7.60
CA PHE A 57 -14.00 -11.46 8.08
C PHE A 57 -15.05 -12.46 7.63
N SER A 58 -16.33 -12.12 7.76
CA SER A 58 -17.43 -13.02 7.39
C SER A 58 -17.49 -13.33 5.89
N SER A 59 -16.93 -12.47 5.05
CA SER A 59 -16.85 -12.69 3.59
C SER A 59 -15.79 -13.72 3.19
N VAL A 60 -14.91 -14.15 4.10
CA VAL A 60 -13.77 -15.04 3.83
C VAL A 60 -14.05 -16.44 4.39
N ASP A 61 -14.29 -17.41 3.52
CA ASP A 61 -14.43 -18.81 3.94
C ASP A 61 -13.12 -19.39 4.45
N LYS A 62 -12.02 -19.21 3.67
CA LYS A 62 -10.66 -19.61 4.07
C LYS A 62 -9.64 -18.59 3.60
N GLY A 63 -8.85 -18.06 4.54
CA GLY A 63 -7.89 -17.01 4.24
C GLY A 63 -6.89 -16.76 5.35
N ILE A 64 -6.11 -15.71 5.18
CA ILE A 64 -5.10 -15.26 6.16
C ILE A 64 -5.40 -13.81 6.52
N TYR A 65 -5.53 -13.53 7.79
CA TYR A 65 -5.55 -12.18 8.33
C TYR A 65 -4.12 -11.72 8.64
N CYS A 66 -3.59 -10.82 7.82
CA CYS A 66 -2.29 -10.18 8.05
C CYS A 66 -2.50 -8.96 8.97
N LYS A 67 -2.46 -9.19 10.28
CA LYS A 67 -2.76 -8.14 11.27
C LYS A 67 -1.66 -7.08 11.37
N LYS A 68 -0.39 -7.51 11.27
CA LYS A 68 0.76 -6.61 11.32
C LYS A 68 1.75 -6.94 10.21
N MET A 69 2.02 -5.95 9.40
CA MET A 69 3.02 -6.04 8.34
C MET A 69 4.41 -5.66 8.88
N GLY A 70 5.42 -6.36 8.41
CA GLY A 70 6.83 -6.08 8.70
C GLY A 70 7.53 -5.36 7.55
N GLY A 71 8.86 -5.48 7.53
CA GLY A 71 9.69 -4.91 6.49
C GLY A 71 9.59 -5.64 5.17
N GLY A 72 9.96 -4.96 4.09
CA GLY A 72 9.97 -5.54 2.76
C GLY A 72 10.60 -4.64 1.71
N SER A 73 10.42 -5.00 0.45
CA SER A 73 10.95 -4.25 -0.68
C SER A 73 9.97 -4.20 -1.84
N VAL A 74 10.11 -3.16 -2.66
CA VAL A 74 9.34 -2.97 -3.89
C VAL A 74 10.33 -2.80 -5.04
N GLY A 75 10.17 -3.62 -6.07
CA GLY A 75 10.93 -3.55 -7.31
C GLY A 75 10.43 -2.45 -8.26
N PRO A 76 11.23 -2.11 -9.28
CA PRO A 76 10.90 -1.03 -10.22
C PRO A 76 9.60 -1.26 -11.02
N THR A 77 9.22 -2.50 -11.21
CA THR A 77 8.02 -2.91 -11.96
C THR A 77 6.77 -3.02 -11.08
N GLY A 78 6.90 -2.74 -9.76
CA GLY A 78 5.80 -2.85 -8.82
C GLY A 78 5.66 -4.22 -8.15
N GLN A 79 6.61 -5.13 -8.40
CA GLN A 79 6.71 -6.37 -7.64
C GLN A 79 7.14 -6.06 -6.21
N PHE A 80 6.53 -6.71 -5.24
CA PHE A 80 6.83 -6.49 -3.83
C PHE A 80 6.87 -7.79 -3.04
N ASN A 81 7.62 -7.74 -1.94
CA ASN A 81 7.58 -8.74 -0.88
C ASN A 81 7.63 -8.03 0.47
N PHE A 82 6.72 -8.39 1.36
CA PHE A 82 6.68 -7.87 2.73
C PHE A 82 6.51 -9.01 3.72
N SER A 83 7.30 -8.99 4.79
CA SER A 83 7.06 -9.91 5.91
C SER A 83 5.74 -9.58 6.60
N VAL A 84 5.12 -10.60 7.16
CA VAL A 84 3.96 -10.46 8.02
C VAL A 84 4.39 -10.85 9.43
N ASP A 85 4.45 -9.88 10.33
CA ASP A 85 4.93 -10.08 11.70
C ASP A 85 3.88 -10.76 12.58
N GLU A 86 2.59 -10.50 12.30
CA GLU A 86 1.47 -11.10 13.00
C GLU A 86 0.38 -11.49 12.01
N ALA A 87 0.06 -12.78 11.96
CA ALA A 87 -0.94 -13.32 11.05
C ALA A 87 -1.78 -14.42 11.71
N TYR A 88 -3.01 -14.56 11.23
CA TYR A 88 -3.96 -15.55 11.71
C TYR A 88 -4.66 -16.24 10.54
N LEU A 89 -5.02 -17.50 10.73
CA LEU A 89 -5.88 -18.22 9.80
C LEU A 89 -7.33 -17.78 9.98
N ILE A 90 -8.03 -17.58 8.86
CA ILE A 90 -9.47 -17.40 8.84
C ILE A 90 -10.10 -18.68 8.31
N GLU A 91 -11.11 -19.19 9.01
CA GLU A 91 -11.92 -20.35 8.61
C GLU A 91 -13.38 -20.04 8.91
N ASN A 92 -14.23 -20.16 7.89
CA ASN A 92 -15.68 -19.89 7.98
C ASN A 92 -15.99 -18.48 8.58
N GLY A 93 -15.29 -17.46 8.12
CA GLY A 93 -15.49 -16.09 8.58
C GLY A 93 -14.93 -15.76 9.96
N LYS A 94 -14.15 -16.64 10.57
CA LYS A 94 -13.64 -16.46 11.93
C LYS A 94 -12.12 -16.63 12.00
N ILE A 95 -11.50 -15.79 12.81
CA ILE A 95 -10.08 -15.96 13.17
C ILE A 95 -9.92 -17.19 14.05
N THR A 96 -9.05 -18.12 13.64
CA THR A 96 -8.91 -19.42 14.35
C THR A 96 -7.54 -19.63 14.97
N LYS A 97 -6.46 -19.61 14.19
CA LYS A 97 -5.11 -19.99 14.65
C LYS A 97 -4.08 -18.94 14.29
N PRO A 98 -3.13 -18.63 15.19
CA PRO A 98 -1.98 -17.83 14.82
C PRO A 98 -1.11 -18.59 13.81
N LEU A 99 -0.53 -17.86 12.86
CA LEU A 99 0.40 -18.38 11.87
C LEU A 99 1.82 -17.91 12.18
N LYS A 100 2.78 -18.82 12.03
CA LYS A 100 4.20 -18.50 12.22
C LYS A 100 4.85 -18.28 10.86
N GLY A 101 5.28 -17.04 10.63
CA GLY A 101 5.98 -16.67 9.41
C GLY A 101 5.08 -16.67 8.18
N ALA A 102 4.76 -15.51 7.70
CA ALA A 102 4.08 -15.32 6.44
C ALA A 102 4.80 -14.21 5.64
N THR A 103 4.68 -14.26 4.34
CA THR A 103 5.21 -13.22 3.46
C THR A 103 4.14 -12.90 2.42
N LEU A 104 3.81 -11.63 2.30
CA LEU A 104 2.94 -11.14 1.24
C LEU A 104 3.80 -10.81 0.02
N ILE A 105 3.60 -11.55 -1.06
CA ILE A 105 4.31 -11.37 -2.32
C ILE A 105 3.29 -11.08 -3.41
N GLY A 106 3.59 -10.11 -4.27
CA GLY A 106 2.70 -9.80 -5.37
C GLY A 106 3.24 -8.73 -6.29
N GLU A 107 2.40 -8.36 -7.25
CA GLU A 107 2.60 -7.22 -8.12
C GLU A 107 1.49 -6.19 -7.82
N ALA A 108 1.87 -4.93 -7.62
CA ALA A 108 0.96 -3.87 -7.20
C ALA A 108 -0.29 -3.76 -8.09
N LYS A 109 -0.11 -3.83 -9.41
CA LYS A 109 -1.20 -3.78 -10.39
C LYS A 109 -2.20 -4.93 -10.20
N GLU A 110 -1.71 -6.15 -9.99
CA GLU A 110 -2.58 -7.32 -9.80
C GLU A 110 -3.34 -7.26 -8.48
N ILE A 111 -2.65 -6.92 -7.40
CA ILE A 111 -3.25 -6.82 -6.06
C ILE A 111 -4.34 -5.74 -6.03
N MET A 112 -4.09 -4.57 -6.62
CA MET A 112 -5.08 -3.49 -6.67
C MET A 112 -6.37 -3.92 -7.39
N ASN A 113 -6.27 -4.79 -8.39
CA ASN A 113 -7.45 -5.34 -9.09
C ASN A 113 -8.16 -6.47 -8.31
N LYS A 114 -7.53 -7.01 -7.26
CA LYS A 114 -8.08 -8.09 -6.44
C LYS A 114 -8.69 -7.62 -5.12
N ILE A 115 -8.57 -6.33 -4.80
CA ILE A 115 -9.25 -5.75 -3.62
C ILE A 115 -10.75 -5.76 -3.88
N SER A 116 -11.48 -6.53 -3.12
CA SER A 116 -12.94 -6.68 -3.25
C SER A 116 -13.71 -5.81 -2.27
N LEU A 117 -13.22 -5.70 -1.04
CA LEU A 117 -13.88 -4.97 0.05
C LEU A 117 -12.88 -4.09 0.80
N CYS A 118 -13.34 -2.95 1.31
CA CYS A 118 -12.61 -2.10 2.24
C CYS A 118 -13.49 -1.80 3.43
N SER A 119 -12.89 -1.75 4.63
CA SER A 119 -13.62 -1.37 5.85
C SER A 119 -13.77 0.15 5.95
N GLN A 120 -14.69 0.57 6.79
CA GLN A 120 -14.86 1.98 7.17
C GLN A 120 -13.77 2.46 8.13
N ASP A 121 -12.99 1.55 8.71
CA ASP A 121 -11.93 1.85 9.65
C ASP A 121 -10.66 2.25 8.90
N LEU A 122 -10.13 3.43 9.18
CA LEU A 122 -8.86 3.92 8.67
C LEU A 122 -7.92 4.24 9.81
N GLU A 123 -6.79 3.54 9.83
CA GLU A 123 -5.70 3.84 10.75
C GLU A 123 -4.45 4.27 9.98
N LEU A 124 -3.75 5.26 10.51
CA LEU A 124 -2.48 5.73 9.96
C LEU A 124 -1.32 5.17 10.77
N ALA A 125 -0.37 4.57 10.09
CA ALA A 125 0.87 4.09 10.70
C ALA A 125 2.08 4.81 10.10
N PRO A 126 3.15 5.08 10.88
CA PRO A 126 4.39 5.63 10.34
C PRO A 126 5.08 4.60 9.45
N GLY A 127 5.70 5.06 8.38
CA GLY A 127 6.46 4.22 7.47
C GLY A 127 7.65 4.97 6.88
N PHE A 128 8.68 4.23 6.50
CA PHE A 128 9.85 4.76 5.80
C PHE A 128 9.90 4.23 4.37
N CYS A 129 10.25 5.09 3.46
CA CYS A 129 10.41 4.75 2.06
C CYS A 129 11.73 5.31 1.55
N GLY A 130 12.69 4.45 1.20
CA GLY A 130 13.98 4.82 0.63
C GLY A 130 13.89 4.99 -0.90
N SER A 131 14.65 5.97 -1.43
CA SER A 131 14.75 6.20 -2.87
C SER A 131 16.03 7.01 -3.18
N VAL A 132 16.24 7.35 -4.45
CA VAL A 132 17.34 8.22 -4.90
C VAL A 132 17.38 9.59 -4.19
N SER A 133 16.29 10.05 -3.63
CA SER A 133 16.18 11.28 -2.86
C SER A 133 16.33 11.08 -1.34
N GLY A 134 16.84 9.95 -0.90
CA GLY A 134 16.97 9.56 0.51
C GLY A 134 15.68 8.93 1.08
N SER A 135 15.54 8.92 2.39
CA SER A 135 14.36 8.37 3.10
C SER A 135 13.33 9.44 3.42
#